data_103e02b1a012f463bf8e0a5950820efa
#
_entry.id   103e02b1a012f463bf8e0a5950820efa
#
_cell.length_a   1.000
_cell.length_b   1.000
_cell.length_c   1.000
_cell.angle_alpha   90.00
_cell.angle_beta   90.00
_cell.angle_gamma   90.00
#
_symmetry.space_group_name_H-M   'P 1'
#
loop_
_entity.id
_entity.type
_entity.pdbx_description
1 polymer ?
#
loop_
_entity_poly.entity_id
_entity_poly.type
_entity_poly.pdbx_seq_one_letter_code
_entity_poly.pdbx_strand_id
1 'polypeptide(L)'
;MTTARNRARATGAARPAGAAVTAGTPALAARTAYAARAIARAEEPLTAGTDQYMRRAAQALATAALAELWEASGAVAEGQVLVLAGGGNNGGDALLAAAILARRGATVEARLATDHPHADALAEARAAGVVIADGPAAEPAAEAAHLDLVIDGLTGIGASGPLRPRAAALLAPLIAAGPPGERGFRVLAVDIPSGVGVDDGALPGPVLAADRTVTFTCPRGAHLLPPAAPLNGRVDVVDLGLPVPTDGAPLAIAPDPARLAPLLRVPGATDHKYTRGVVGIHAGSDAYPGAAVLAVSGAIRAGTGMARILAPRRATDLVLASRPEAVPAPGRCQAIVVGPGTDPADEPRAEELREALRAALRQGRDEGQWAVIDAGALPLLPGLAAEGLACGPEHVLTPHAGEAAALLAGLGQPTTREEVEAAPASAVRGLAEETGATVVLKG
;
A
#
# COMPACT_ATOMS: atom_id res chain seq x y z
N MET A 1 17.43 26.47 39.35
CA MET A 1 18.64 26.28 38.52
C MET A 1 18.36 25.13 37.57
N THR A 2 17.92 25.47 36.37
CA THR A 2 17.42 24.56 35.35
C THR A 2 18.60 24.15 34.48
N THR A 3 19.03 22.89 34.56
CA THR A 3 20.06 22.34 33.66
C THR A 3 19.43 21.90 32.36
N ALA A 4 19.53 22.74 31.34
CA ALA A 4 19.23 22.35 29.94
C ALA A 4 20.22 21.27 29.50
N ARG A 5 19.74 20.05 29.24
CA ARG A 5 20.49 18.97 28.60
C ARG A 5 20.70 19.33 27.13
N ASN A 6 21.92 19.72 26.79
CA ASN A 6 22.38 19.98 25.43
C ASN A 6 22.59 18.64 24.73
N ARG A 7 21.64 18.21 23.87
CA ARG A 7 21.79 17.03 23.02
C ARG A 7 22.67 17.38 21.82
N ALA A 8 23.97 17.12 21.94
CA ALA A 8 24.89 17.20 20.80
C ALA A 8 24.55 16.03 19.82
N ARG A 9 24.13 16.37 18.62
CA ARG A 9 24.02 15.40 17.52
C ARG A 9 25.43 14.92 17.15
N ALA A 10 25.71 13.65 17.42
CA ALA A 10 26.92 12.98 16.94
C ALA A 10 26.78 12.73 15.43
N THR A 11 27.64 13.40 14.66
CA THR A 11 27.80 13.17 13.20
C THR A 11 28.62 11.91 12.97
N GLY A 12 28.04 10.97 12.22
CA GLY A 12 28.74 10.06 11.31
C GLY A 12 29.87 9.18 11.89
N ALA A 13 29.52 8.08 12.55
CA ALA A 13 30.41 6.92 12.65
C ALA A 13 29.83 5.78 11.83
N ALA A 14 30.68 5.18 10.96
CA ALA A 14 30.33 4.05 10.10
C ALA A 14 29.85 2.87 10.94
N ARG A 15 28.70 2.31 10.57
CA ARG A 15 28.06 1.14 11.24
C ARG A 15 28.94 -0.11 11.08
N PRO A 16 29.22 -0.88 12.14
CA PRO A 16 29.63 -2.25 11.97
C PRO A 16 28.40 -3.03 11.44
N ALA A 17 28.61 -3.87 10.42
CA ALA A 17 27.61 -4.76 9.87
C ALA A 17 27.20 -5.76 10.98
N GLY A 18 26.11 -5.45 11.67
CA GLY A 18 25.48 -6.36 12.62
C GLY A 18 24.86 -7.51 11.86
N ALA A 19 25.15 -8.73 12.31
CA ALA A 19 24.66 -9.98 11.75
C ALA A 19 23.12 -9.93 11.61
N ALA A 20 22.65 -9.97 10.38
CA ALA A 20 21.26 -10.19 10.08
C ALA A 20 20.87 -11.56 10.65
N VAL A 21 19.92 -11.59 11.57
CA VAL A 21 19.19 -12.80 11.91
C VAL A 21 18.35 -13.15 10.68
N THR A 22 18.92 -13.90 9.77
CA THR A 22 18.21 -14.53 8.66
C THR A 22 17.44 -15.72 9.20
N ALA A 23 16.29 -15.49 9.83
CA ALA A 23 15.26 -16.50 9.87
C ALA A 23 14.76 -16.64 8.43
N GLY A 24 14.98 -17.81 7.83
CA GLY A 24 14.65 -18.08 6.43
C GLY A 24 13.15 -18.18 6.19
N THR A 25 12.43 -17.06 6.23
CA THR A 25 11.08 -16.97 5.68
C THR A 25 11.23 -16.70 4.20
N PRO A 26 10.59 -17.47 3.30
CA PRO A 26 10.71 -17.23 1.88
C PRO A 26 10.29 -15.78 1.59
N ALA A 27 11.11 -15.03 0.89
CA ALA A 27 10.89 -13.61 0.53
C ALA A 27 9.51 -13.34 -0.12
N LEU A 28 8.83 -14.39 -0.54
CA LEU A 28 7.49 -14.38 -1.10
C LEU A 28 6.38 -14.18 -0.06
N ALA A 29 6.46 -14.81 1.11
CA ALA A 29 5.43 -14.72 2.15
C ALA A 29 5.30 -13.27 2.66
N ALA A 30 6.41 -12.54 2.76
CA ALA A 30 6.44 -11.15 3.20
C ALA A 30 5.85 -10.15 2.17
N ARG A 31 5.52 -10.59 0.94
CA ARG A 31 5.00 -9.74 -0.15
C ARG A 31 3.60 -10.12 -0.59
N THR A 32 2.97 -11.06 0.11
CA THR A 32 1.62 -11.54 -0.22
C THR A 32 0.71 -11.31 0.98
N ALA A 33 -0.33 -10.51 0.79
CA ALA A 33 -1.33 -10.20 1.81
C ALA A 33 -2.57 -11.07 1.65
N TYR A 34 -3.13 -11.47 2.77
CA TYR A 34 -4.36 -12.27 2.84
C TYR A 34 -5.43 -11.54 3.63
N ALA A 35 -6.70 -11.87 3.37
CA ALA A 35 -7.82 -11.31 4.11
C ALA A 35 -7.77 -11.72 5.59
N ALA A 36 -8.08 -10.79 6.48
CA ALA A 36 -8.07 -10.98 7.92
C ALA A 36 -8.83 -12.24 8.36
N ARG A 37 -10.02 -12.46 7.78
CA ARG A 37 -10.85 -13.65 8.05
C ARG A 37 -10.21 -14.97 7.60
N ALA A 38 -9.40 -14.93 6.54
CA ALA A 38 -8.71 -16.14 6.06
C ALA A 38 -7.56 -16.50 7.00
N ILE A 39 -6.82 -15.48 7.45
CA ILE A 39 -5.75 -15.64 8.44
C ILE A 39 -6.32 -16.19 9.75
N ALA A 40 -7.36 -15.54 10.30
CA ALA A 40 -8.00 -15.98 11.54
C ALA A 40 -8.46 -17.44 11.47
N ARG A 41 -9.11 -17.86 10.38
CA ARG A 41 -9.53 -19.26 10.18
C ARG A 41 -8.38 -20.24 10.11
N ALA A 42 -7.25 -19.85 9.49
CA ALA A 42 -6.09 -20.70 9.40
C ALA A 42 -5.38 -20.87 10.76
N GLU A 43 -5.38 -19.83 11.60
CA GLU A 43 -4.72 -19.80 12.90
C GLU A 43 -5.55 -20.41 14.04
N GLU A 44 -6.89 -20.25 14.01
CA GLU A 44 -7.81 -20.65 15.10
C GLU A 44 -7.61 -22.07 15.62
N PRO A 45 -7.44 -23.12 14.79
CA PRO A 45 -7.27 -24.48 15.28
C PRO A 45 -6.01 -24.70 16.14
N LEU A 46 -4.98 -23.84 15.95
CA LEU A 46 -3.71 -23.95 16.66
C LEU A 46 -3.59 -22.97 17.83
N THR A 47 -4.32 -21.86 17.78
CA THR A 47 -4.26 -20.82 18.82
C THR A 47 -5.30 -21.01 19.92
N ALA A 48 -6.38 -21.77 19.65
CA ALA A 48 -7.43 -22.02 20.63
C ALA A 48 -6.87 -22.76 21.87
N GLY A 49 -7.10 -22.16 23.05
CA GLY A 49 -6.73 -22.77 24.34
C GLY A 49 -5.24 -22.73 24.70
N THR A 50 -4.41 -21.96 23.98
CA THR A 50 -3.00 -21.77 24.31
C THR A 50 -2.58 -20.32 24.19
N ASP A 51 -1.71 -19.86 25.09
CA ASP A 51 -1.10 -18.53 25.07
C ASP A 51 0.30 -18.50 24.42
N GLN A 52 0.81 -19.66 23.99
CA GLN A 52 2.18 -19.78 23.48
C GLN A 52 2.47 -18.86 22.29
N TYR A 53 1.52 -18.67 21.36
CA TYR A 53 1.68 -17.83 20.19
C TYR A 53 1.65 -16.35 20.57
N MET A 54 0.75 -15.95 21.49
CA MET A 54 0.73 -14.61 22.06
C MET A 54 2.05 -14.28 22.77
N ARG A 55 2.62 -15.21 23.53
CA ARG A 55 3.92 -15.02 24.17
C ARG A 55 5.06 -14.88 23.16
N ARG A 56 5.04 -15.62 22.05
CA ARG A 56 6.01 -15.47 20.96
C ARG A 56 5.85 -14.12 20.27
N ALA A 57 4.62 -13.69 19.99
CA ALA A 57 4.30 -12.39 19.41
C ALA A 57 4.80 -11.25 20.31
N ALA A 58 4.47 -11.29 21.59
CA ALA A 58 4.93 -10.32 22.59
C ALA A 58 6.46 -10.26 22.72
N GLN A 59 7.16 -11.41 22.66
CA GLN A 59 8.62 -11.44 22.69
C GLN A 59 9.23 -10.80 21.44
N ALA A 60 8.66 -11.05 20.26
CA ALA A 60 9.10 -10.43 19.01
C ALA A 60 8.84 -8.90 19.04
N LEU A 61 7.66 -8.49 19.52
CA LEU A 61 7.30 -7.09 19.70
C LEU A 61 8.25 -6.38 20.67
N ALA A 62 8.54 -6.99 21.83
CA ALA A 62 9.48 -6.45 22.79
C ALA A 62 10.90 -6.34 22.20
N THR A 63 11.33 -7.31 21.38
CA THR A 63 12.63 -7.25 20.71
C THR A 63 12.70 -6.08 19.72
N ALA A 64 11.62 -5.85 18.96
CA ALA A 64 11.51 -4.68 18.07
C ALA A 64 11.51 -3.37 18.86
N ALA A 65 10.75 -3.31 19.98
CA ALA A 65 10.69 -2.14 20.86
C ALA A 65 12.05 -1.80 21.47
N LEU A 66 12.82 -2.81 21.91
CA LEU A 66 14.19 -2.60 22.41
C LEU A 66 15.10 -2.00 21.34
N ALA A 67 14.97 -2.42 20.08
CA ALA A 67 15.74 -1.86 18.99
C ALA A 67 15.34 -0.40 18.71
N GLU A 68 14.04 -0.08 18.73
CA GLU A 68 13.54 1.29 18.55
C GLU A 68 13.99 2.21 19.69
N LEU A 69 13.94 1.75 20.96
CA LEU A 69 14.46 2.50 22.11
C LEU A 69 15.96 2.77 21.98
N TRP A 70 16.72 1.77 21.58
CA TRP A 70 18.16 1.94 21.35
C TRP A 70 18.45 2.96 20.25
N GLU A 71 17.69 2.92 19.15
CA GLU A 71 17.83 3.90 18.06
C GLU A 71 17.40 5.32 18.47
N ALA A 72 16.39 5.44 19.36
CA ALA A 72 15.88 6.74 19.82
C ALA A 72 16.80 7.41 20.84
N SER A 73 17.28 6.66 21.86
CA SER A 73 17.94 7.22 23.05
C SER A 73 19.36 6.68 23.29
N GLY A 74 19.78 5.63 22.59
CA GLY A 74 21.06 4.95 22.81
C GLY A 74 21.09 4.08 24.09
N ALA A 75 19.96 3.96 24.79
CA ALA A 75 19.81 3.15 26.00
C ALA A 75 18.41 2.53 26.06
N VAL A 76 18.29 1.42 26.77
CA VAL A 76 17.01 0.77 27.08
C VAL A 76 16.54 1.15 28.50
N ALA A 77 17.50 1.14 29.44
CA ALA A 77 17.22 1.52 30.82
C ALA A 77 16.79 2.99 30.88
N GLU A 78 15.73 3.26 31.67
CA GLU A 78 15.11 4.57 31.83
C GLU A 78 14.40 5.13 30.58
N GLY A 79 14.37 4.37 29.44
CA GLY A 79 13.59 4.74 28.27
C GLY A 79 12.10 4.87 28.61
N GLN A 80 11.49 5.98 28.16
CA GLN A 80 10.09 6.29 28.45
C GLN A 80 9.17 5.70 27.40
N VAL A 81 8.38 4.71 27.79
CA VAL A 81 7.51 3.93 26.89
C VAL A 81 6.05 4.12 27.25
N LEU A 82 5.25 4.55 26.29
CA LEU A 82 3.79 4.57 26.39
C LEU A 82 3.22 3.39 25.59
N VAL A 83 2.39 2.57 26.22
CA VAL A 83 1.70 1.45 25.58
C VAL A 83 0.22 1.75 25.52
N LEU A 84 -0.37 1.72 24.33
CA LEU A 84 -1.80 1.87 24.11
C LEU A 84 -2.40 0.49 23.86
N ALA A 85 -3.27 0.02 24.75
CA ALA A 85 -3.80 -1.34 24.70
C ALA A 85 -5.33 -1.36 24.49
N GLY A 86 -5.74 -2.09 23.46
CA GLY A 86 -7.14 -2.47 23.21
C GLY A 86 -7.58 -3.72 23.97
N GLY A 87 -8.80 -4.19 23.70
CA GLY A 87 -9.40 -5.36 24.35
C GLY A 87 -9.09 -6.71 23.70
N GLY A 88 -8.46 -6.71 22.50
CA GLY A 88 -8.17 -7.93 21.75
C GLY A 88 -6.75 -8.47 21.98
N ASN A 89 -6.36 -9.44 21.15
CA ASN A 89 -5.03 -10.06 21.21
C ASN A 89 -3.89 -9.04 21.05
N ASN A 90 -4.03 -8.06 20.15
CA ASN A 90 -3.00 -7.02 19.98
C ASN A 90 -2.76 -6.20 21.24
N GLY A 91 -3.82 -5.89 22.00
CA GLY A 91 -3.69 -5.26 23.32
C GLY A 91 -3.01 -6.18 24.32
N GLY A 92 -3.30 -7.49 24.28
CA GLY A 92 -2.62 -8.52 25.07
C GLY A 92 -1.13 -8.61 24.73
N ASP A 93 -0.78 -8.68 23.45
CA ASP A 93 0.61 -8.69 22.97
C ASP A 93 1.36 -7.43 23.41
N ALA A 94 0.74 -6.26 23.32
CA ALA A 94 1.31 -4.99 23.75
C ALA A 94 1.57 -4.95 25.28
N LEU A 95 0.62 -5.45 26.09
CA LEU A 95 0.77 -5.50 27.56
C LEU A 95 1.85 -6.52 27.99
N LEU A 96 1.94 -7.68 27.34
CA LEU A 96 3.01 -8.63 27.59
C LEU A 96 4.39 -8.08 27.17
N ALA A 97 4.46 -7.37 26.03
CA ALA A 97 5.67 -6.69 25.62
C ALA A 97 6.06 -5.58 26.61
N ALA A 98 5.09 -4.81 27.13
CA ALA A 98 5.27 -3.84 28.18
C ALA A 98 5.92 -4.46 29.44
N ALA A 99 5.45 -5.64 29.87
CA ALA A 99 6.02 -6.38 30.99
C ALA A 99 7.48 -6.76 30.75
N ILE A 100 7.83 -7.17 29.53
CA ILE A 100 9.21 -7.52 29.15
C ILE A 100 10.10 -6.28 29.19
N LEU A 101 9.63 -5.14 28.68
CA LEU A 101 10.37 -3.86 28.65
C LEU A 101 10.61 -3.33 30.08
N ALA A 102 9.60 -3.38 30.94
CA ALA A 102 9.71 -2.98 32.34
C ALA A 102 10.75 -3.82 33.08
N ARG A 103 10.75 -5.15 32.89
CA ARG A 103 11.78 -6.05 33.45
C ARG A 103 13.19 -5.79 32.90
N ARG A 104 13.30 -5.09 31.77
CA ARG A 104 14.59 -4.67 31.16
C ARG A 104 15.02 -3.27 31.59
N GLY A 105 14.24 -2.63 32.50
CA GLY A 105 14.57 -1.34 33.11
C GLY A 105 13.99 -0.12 32.40
N ALA A 106 13.12 -0.29 31.41
CA ALA A 106 12.36 0.81 30.83
C ALA A 106 11.29 1.30 31.81
N THR A 107 10.99 2.60 31.79
CA THR A 107 9.84 3.17 32.46
C THR A 107 8.63 3.04 31.55
N VAL A 108 7.66 2.21 31.94
CA VAL A 108 6.53 1.86 31.07
C VAL A 108 5.20 2.29 31.68
N GLU A 109 4.46 3.10 30.96
CA GLU A 109 3.05 3.40 31.23
C GLU A 109 2.17 2.72 30.18
N ALA A 110 1.05 2.12 30.61
CA ALA A 110 0.05 1.56 29.69
C ALA A 110 -1.31 2.22 29.89
N ARG A 111 -1.97 2.60 28.78
CA ARG A 111 -3.31 3.16 28.76
C ARG A 111 -4.28 2.25 28.05
N LEU A 112 -5.41 2.00 28.71
CA LEU A 112 -6.40 1.07 28.24
C LEU A 112 -7.52 1.79 27.48
N ALA A 113 -7.76 1.40 26.23
CA ALA A 113 -8.87 1.90 25.42
C ALA A 113 -10.19 1.15 25.70
N THR A 114 -10.23 0.27 26.70
CA THR A 114 -11.35 -0.61 26.99
C THR A 114 -11.44 -0.92 28.49
N ASP A 115 -12.64 -1.24 28.97
CA ASP A 115 -12.86 -1.76 30.33
C ASP A 115 -12.65 -3.28 30.41
N HIS A 116 -12.45 -3.94 29.26
CA HIS A 116 -12.22 -5.37 29.15
C HIS A 116 -10.89 -5.68 28.44
N PRO A 117 -9.75 -5.33 29.04
CA PRO A 117 -8.43 -5.70 28.51
C PRO A 117 -8.18 -7.21 28.67
N HIS A 118 -7.16 -7.73 28.00
CA HIS A 118 -6.72 -9.11 28.20
C HIS A 118 -6.25 -9.31 29.66
N ALA A 119 -7.02 -10.06 30.46
CA ALA A 119 -6.87 -10.10 31.91
C ALA A 119 -5.49 -10.60 32.38
N ASP A 120 -4.99 -11.71 31.81
CA ASP A 120 -3.72 -12.31 32.19
C ASP A 120 -2.53 -11.42 31.78
N ALA A 121 -2.60 -10.81 30.58
CA ALA A 121 -1.58 -9.88 30.10
C ALA A 121 -1.50 -8.61 30.97
N LEU A 122 -2.66 -8.07 31.39
CA LEU A 122 -2.73 -6.94 32.29
C LEU A 122 -2.16 -7.27 33.67
N ALA A 123 -2.49 -8.45 34.20
CA ALA A 123 -1.94 -8.91 35.48
C ALA A 123 -0.42 -9.05 35.44
N GLU A 124 0.11 -9.61 34.35
CA GLU A 124 1.55 -9.76 34.14
C GLU A 124 2.26 -8.39 33.99
N ALA A 125 1.65 -7.45 33.24
CA ALA A 125 2.16 -6.09 33.12
C ALA A 125 2.26 -5.38 34.48
N ARG A 126 1.20 -5.43 35.29
CA ARG A 126 1.20 -4.88 36.65
C ARG A 126 2.27 -5.52 37.54
N ALA A 127 2.39 -6.84 37.52
CA ALA A 127 3.39 -7.58 38.28
C ALA A 127 4.84 -7.23 37.87
N ALA A 128 5.04 -6.81 36.61
CA ALA A 128 6.33 -6.35 36.11
C ALA A 128 6.63 -4.86 36.43
N GLY A 129 5.71 -4.13 37.05
CA GLY A 129 5.89 -2.72 37.42
C GLY A 129 5.42 -1.72 36.36
N VAL A 130 4.65 -2.17 35.36
CA VAL A 130 4.00 -1.25 34.41
C VAL A 130 2.95 -0.42 35.12
N VAL A 131 3.01 0.91 34.96
CA VAL A 131 2.02 1.83 35.49
C VAL A 131 0.78 1.81 34.58
N ILE A 132 -0.37 1.51 35.15
CA ILE A 132 -1.63 1.51 34.39
C ILE A 132 -2.36 2.82 34.67
N ALA A 133 -2.57 3.61 33.62
CA ALA A 133 -3.28 4.87 33.68
C ALA A 133 -4.58 4.84 32.87
N ASP A 134 -5.57 5.63 33.28
CA ASP A 134 -6.84 5.77 32.58
C ASP A 134 -6.90 7.08 31.79
N GLY A 135 -7.44 6.99 30.55
CA GLY A 135 -7.67 8.13 29.68
C GLY A 135 -6.40 8.77 29.09
N PRO A 136 -6.55 9.87 28.34
CA PRO A 136 -5.43 10.65 27.83
C PRO A 136 -4.73 11.42 28.97
N ALA A 137 -3.47 11.84 28.73
CA ALA A 137 -2.72 12.66 29.68
C ALA A 137 -3.45 13.97 30.00
N ALA A 138 -3.27 14.48 31.21
CA ALA A 138 -3.75 15.81 31.59
C ALA A 138 -3.05 16.91 30.77
N GLU A 139 -1.77 16.75 30.47
CA GLU A 139 -0.95 17.65 29.66
C GLU A 139 -0.30 16.87 28.47
N PRO A 140 -1.07 16.58 27.42
CA PRO A 140 -0.61 15.66 26.36
C PRO A 140 0.65 16.13 25.62
N ALA A 141 0.82 17.43 25.42
CA ALA A 141 2.00 17.97 24.73
C ALA A 141 3.28 17.84 25.59
N ALA A 142 3.16 18.05 26.92
CA ALA A 142 4.27 17.87 27.84
C ALA A 142 4.67 16.39 27.94
N GLU A 143 3.69 15.48 27.96
CA GLU A 143 3.94 14.05 27.95
C GLU A 143 4.65 13.60 26.67
N ALA A 144 4.13 13.97 25.50
CA ALA A 144 4.72 13.62 24.20
C ALA A 144 6.19 14.06 24.10
N ALA A 145 6.57 15.16 24.74
CA ALA A 145 7.95 15.67 24.76
C ALA A 145 8.92 14.79 25.57
N HIS A 146 8.41 13.92 26.44
CA HIS A 146 9.23 13.04 27.29
C HIS A 146 9.27 11.58 26.81
N LEU A 147 8.41 11.21 25.85
CA LEU A 147 8.38 9.84 25.33
C LEU A 147 9.59 9.55 24.43
N ASP A 148 10.09 8.33 24.51
CA ASP A 148 11.04 7.76 23.55
C ASP A 148 10.33 6.80 22.57
N LEU A 149 9.32 6.05 23.07
CA LEU A 149 8.59 5.06 22.28
C LEU A 149 7.11 5.02 22.65
N VAL A 150 6.27 4.90 21.62
CA VAL A 150 4.84 4.55 21.75
C VAL A 150 4.62 3.18 21.11
N ILE A 151 3.95 2.26 21.82
CA ILE A 151 3.49 0.99 21.28
C ILE A 151 1.99 1.07 21.04
N ASP A 152 1.58 1.03 19.78
CA ASP A 152 0.16 1.07 19.36
C ASP A 152 -0.40 -0.34 19.23
N GLY A 153 -1.10 -0.82 20.25
CA GLY A 153 -1.82 -2.09 20.32
C GLY A 153 -3.34 -1.93 20.50
N LEU A 154 -3.92 -0.81 20.03
CA LEU A 154 -5.34 -0.51 20.23
C LEU A 154 -6.26 -1.40 19.40
N THR A 155 -5.90 -1.65 18.13
CA THR A 155 -6.70 -2.46 17.20
C THR A 155 -5.84 -3.48 16.48
N GLY A 156 -6.48 -4.50 15.90
CA GLY A 156 -5.80 -5.56 15.14
C GLY A 156 -6.72 -6.14 14.08
N ILE A 157 -6.49 -7.38 13.71
CA ILE A 157 -7.12 -8.10 12.59
C ILE A 157 -8.66 -8.08 12.59
N GLY A 158 -9.30 -7.92 13.75
CA GLY A 158 -10.75 -7.81 13.88
C GLY A 158 -11.30 -6.39 13.77
N ALA A 159 -10.47 -5.39 13.51
CA ALA A 159 -10.91 -4.00 13.44
C ALA A 159 -11.67 -3.72 12.15
N SER A 160 -12.74 -2.92 12.25
CA SER A 160 -13.50 -2.41 11.12
C SER A 160 -14.01 -0.99 11.41
N GLY A 161 -13.95 -0.12 10.40
CA GLY A 161 -14.39 1.26 10.51
C GLY A 161 -13.47 2.16 11.38
N PRO A 162 -13.94 3.36 11.74
CA PRO A 162 -13.15 4.33 12.50
C PRO A 162 -12.91 3.86 13.94
N LEU A 163 -11.86 4.40 14.55
CA LEU A 163 -11.55 4.14 15.96
C LEU A 163 -12.72 4.54 16.88
N ARG A 164 -12.95 3.73 17.91
CA ARG A 164 -13.89 4.08 18.96
C ARG A 164 -13.42 5.34 19.71
N PRO A 165 -14.35 6.16 20.28
CA PRO A 165 -14.02 7.46 20.86
C PRO A 165 -12.87 7.44 21.88
N ARG A 166 -12.82 6.42 22.76
CA ARG A 166 -11.76 6.30 23.78
C ARG A 166 -10.38 6.04 23.15
N ALA A 167 -10.31 5.17 22.15
CA ALA A 167 -9.07 4.91 21.41
C ALA A 167 -8.62 6.15 20.61
N ALA A 168 -9.55 6.82 19.94
CA ALA A 168 -9.28 8.06 19.21
C ALA A 168 -8.75 9.16 20.13
N ALA A 169 -9.32 9.32 21.35
CA ALA A 169 -8.87 10.28 22.31
C ALA A 169 -7.43 10.02 22.82
N LEU A 170 -7.01 8.75 22.90
CA LEU A 170 -5.64 8.39 23.26
C LEU A 170 -4.64 8.71 22.15
N LEU A 171 -5.04 8.56 20.87
CA LEU A 171 -4.15 8.83 19.74
C LEU A 171 -4.06 10.31 19.34
N ALA A 172 -5.13 11.08 19.56
CA ALA A 172 -5.21 12.46 19.08
C ALA A 172 -4.00 13.34 19.49
N PRO A 173 -3.53 13.36 20.75
CA PRO A 173 -2.37 14.16 21.12
C PRO A 173 -1.06 13.67 20.50
N LEU A 174 -0.92 12.37 20.26
CA LEU A 174 0.27 11.79 19.63
C LEU A 174 0.32 12.10 18.14
N ILE A 175 -0.83 12.11 17.47
CA ILE A 175 -0.96 12.55 16.08
C ILE A 175 -0.64 14.02 15.94
N ALA A 176 -1.11 14.86 16.89
CA ALA A 176 -0.84 16.31 16.91
C ALA A 176 0.64 16.64 17.12
N ALA A 177 1.44 15.72 17.68
CA ALA A 177 2.89 15.89 17.84
C ALA A 177 3.66 15.82 16.50
N GLY A 178 3.01 15.43 15.40
CA GLY A 178 3.59 15.44 14.06
C GLY A 178 3.87 14.05 13.45
N PRO A 179 4.29 14.03 12.18
CA PRO A 179 4.61 12.79 11.47
C PRO A 179 5.94 12.16 11.93
N PRO A 180 6.24 10.93 11.48
CA PRO A 180 7.55 10.31 11.71
C PRO A 180 8.72 11.22 11.29
N GLY A 181 9.71 11.34 12.17
CA GLY A 181 10.89 12.20 11.98
C GLY A 181 10.73 13.66 12.42
N GLU A 182 9.52 14.17 12.64
CA GLU A 182 9.25 15.50 13.21
C GLU A 182 8.91 15.44 14.70
N ARG A 183 8.24 14.38 15.15
CA ARG A 183 7.93 14.13 16.58
C ARG A 183 9.15 13.61 17.35
N GLY A 184 9.17 13.82 18.67
CA GLY A 184 10.29 13.46 19.56
C GLY A 184 10.39 11.97 19.90
N PHE A 185 9.41 11.15 19.57
CA PHE A 185 9.29 9.73 19.91
C PHE A 185 9.09 8.85 18.67
N ARG A 186 9.43 7.57 18.82
CA ARG A 186 9.17 6.52 17.81
C ARG A 186 7.81 5.86 18.06
N VAL A 187 7.21 5.30 17.01
CA VAL A 187 5.96 4.52 17.12
C VAL A 187 6.16 3.13 16.54
N LEU A 188 5.85 2.12 17.38
CA LEU A 188 5.81 0.71 17.02
C LEU A 188 4.36 0.24 17.00
N ALA A 189 3.84 -0.10 15.82
CA ALA A 189 2.50 -0.65 15.70
C ALA A 189 2.51 -2.18 15.87
N VAL A 190 1.51 -2.68 16.58
CA VAL A 190 1.26 -4.11 16.76
C VAL A 190 0.31 -4.57 15.68
N ASP A 191 0.76 -5.44 14.80
CA ASP A 191 0.08 -5.98 13.65
C ASP A 191 -0.19 -4.94 12.55
N ILE A 192 -0.90 -3.86 12.84
CA ILE A 192 -1.19 -2.72 11.95
C ILE A 192 -1.26 -1.43 12.75
N PRO A 193 -1.01 -0.25 12.18
CA PRO A 193 -1.36 1.03 12.82
C PRO A 193 -2.86 1.08 13.09
N SER A 194 -3.24 1.51 14.28
CA SER A 194 -4.65 1.49 14.68
C SER A 194 -5.49 2.51 13.91
N GLY A 195 -6.66 2.08 13.43
CA GLY A 195 -7.59 2.91 12.67
C GLY A 195 -7.50 2.78 11.16
N VAL A 196 -6.61 1.92 10.63
CA VAL A 196 -6.59 1.58 9.18
C VAL A 196 -7.55 0.44 8.86
N GLY A 197 -8.04 0.41 7.63
CA GLY A 197 -8.79 -0.72 7.08
C GLY A 197 -7.87 -1.92 6.85
N VAL A 198 -8.11 -3.02 7.56
CA VAL A 198 -7.21 -4.20 7.61
C VAL A 198 -7.01 -4.82 6.24
N ASP A 199 -8.09 -4.98 5.46
CA ASP A 199 -8.11 -5.71 4.19
C ASP A 199 -7.98 -4.79 2.97
N ASP A 200 -8.41 -3.54 3.06
CA ASP A 200 -8.49 -2.59 1.94
C ASP A 200 -7.49 -1.44 2.02
N GLY A 201 -6.84 -1.26 3.19
CA GLY A 201 -5.93 -0.15 3.42
C GLY A 201 -6.60 1.22 3.52
N ALA A 202 -7.92 1.27 3.68
CA ALA A 202 -8.66 2.53 3.80
C ALA A 202 -8.32 3.29 5.10
N LEU A 203 -8.53 4.61 5.08
CA LEU A 203 -8.36 5.49 6.25
C LEU A 203 -9.72 6.09 6.63
N PRO A 204 -10.51 5.40 7.47
CA PRO A 204 -11.81 5.90 7.89
C PRO A 204 -11.73 7.06 8.90
N GLY A 205 -10.54 7.38 9.39
CA GLY A 205 -10.29 8.45 10.34
C GLY A 205 -8.81 8.72 10.54
N PRO A 206 -8.43 9.57 11.51
CA PRO A 206 -7.03 9.85 11.82
C PRO A 206 -6.28 8.61 12.29
N VAL A 207 -5.03 8.46 11.83
CA VAL A 207 -4.14 7.34 12.14
C VAL A 207 -2.80 7.88 12.62
N LEU A 208 -2.24 7.28 13.66
CA LEU A 208 -0.88 7.53 14.11
C LEU A 208 0.08 6.71 13.22
N ALA A 209 0.78 7.38 12.31
CA ALA A 209 1.74 6.72 11.44
C ALA A 209 2.86 6.07 12.26
N ALA A 210 3.16 4.80 12.00
CA ALA A 210 4.22 4.07 12.66
C ALA A 210 5.59 4.33 12.01
N ASP A 211 6.65 4.25 12.80
CA ASP A 211 8.03 4.14 12.30
C ASP A 211 8.34 2.68 11.95
N ARG A 212 7.70 1.77 12.67
CA ARG A 212 7.82 0.33 12.48
C ARG A 212 6.52 -0.39 12.82
N THR A 213 6.19 -1.42 12.06
CA THR A 213 5.08 -2.32 12.35
C THR A 213 5.61 -3.74 12.47
N VAL A 214 5.23 -4.45 13.51
CA VAL A 214 5.50 -5.88 13.68
C VAL A 214 4.20 -6.62 13.46
N THR A 215 4.15 -7.39 12.39
CA THR A 215 3.00 -8.26 12.05
C THR A 215 3.40 -9.72 12.10
N PHE A 216 2.42 -10.61 12.16
CA PHE A 216 2.64 -12.02 12.45
C PHE A 216 2.12 -12.90 11.31
N THR A 217 2.77 -14.03 11.07
CA THR A 217 2.44 -15.05 10.07
C THR A 217 2.57 -14.55 8.63
N CYS A 218 1.82 -13.53 8.22
CA CYS A 218 1.84 -12.95 6.87
C CYS A 218 1.26 -11.53 6.85
N PRO A 219 1.54 -10.73 5.80
CA PRO A 219 0.98 -9.39 5.67
C PRO A 219 -0.56 -9.37 5.56
N ARG A 220 -1.17 -8.25 6.00
CA ARG A 220 -2.55 -7.84 5.77
C ARG A 220 -2.63 -6.89 4.57
N GLY A 221 -3.83 -6.63 4.07
CA GLY A 221 -4.06 -5.64 3.02
C GLY A 221 -3.44 -4.28 3.35
N ALA A 222 -3.64 -3.79 4.58
CA ALA A 222 -3.11 -2.52 5.07
C ALA A 222 -1.58 -2.35 4.92
N HIS A 223 -0.80 -3.44 4.86
CA HIS A 223 0.65 -3.36 4.67
C HIS A 223 1.07 -3.10 3.22
N LEU A 224 0.22 -3.43 2.25
CA LEU A 224 0.55 -3.38 0.83
C LEU A 224 -0.30 -2.38 0.05
N LEU A 225 -1.50 -2.06 0.53
CA LEU A 225 -2.46 -1.23 -0.17
C LEU A 225 -2.44 0.22 0.33
N PRO A 226 -2.40 1.20 -0.58
CA PRO A 226 -2.60 2.59 -0.23
C PRO A 226 -4.08 2.84 0.19
N PRO A 227 -4.35 3.87 0.98
CA PRO A 227 -3.43 4.84 1.55
C PRO A 227 -2.72 4.39 2.84
N ALA A 228 -3.06 3.22 3.42
CA ALA A 228 -2.46 2.75 4.69
C ALA A 228 -1.00 2.28 4.57
N ALA A 229 -0.58 1.73 3.42
CA ALA A 229 0.75 1.15 3.25
C ALA A 229 1.91 2.06 3.72
N PRO A 230 1.96 3.36 3.37
CA PRO A 230 3.04 4.25 3.84
C PRO A 230 2.98 4.55 5.33
N LEU A 231 1.84 4.33 6.01
CA LEU A 231 1.68 4.61 7.44
C LEU A 231 2.24 3.50 8.34
N ASN A 232 2.60 2.35 7.77
CA ASN A 232 3.17 1.23 8.52
C ASN A 232 4.67 1.42 8.85
N GLY A 233 5.35 2.38 8.22
CA GLY A 233 6.80 2.48 8.32
C GLY A 233 7.51 1.22 7.82
N ARG A 234 8.50 0.74 8.55
CA ARG A 234 9.15 -0.54 8.28
C ARG A 234 8.27 -1.69 8.77
N VAL A 235 7.88 -2.60 7.89
CA VAL A 235 7.09 -3.78 8.24
C VAL A 235 7.99 -4.99 8.45
N ASP A 236 7.95 -5.57 9.64
CA ASP A 236 8.60 -6.84 9.97
C ASP A 236 7.55 -7.94 10.13
N VAL A 237 7.63 -8.96 9.28
CA VAL A 237 6.76 -10.14 9.36
C VAL A 237 7.45 -11.20 10.20
N VAL A 238 6.87 -11.53 11.34
CA VAL A 238 7.39 -12.52 12.28
C VAL A 238 6.71 -13.87 12.05
N ASP A 239 7.50 -14.88 11.77
CA ASP A 239 7.04 -16.27 11.68
C ASP A 239 6.80 -16.84 13.09
N LEU A 240 5.53 -17.05 13.42
CA LEU A 240 5.13 -17.71 14.68
C LEU A 240 5.03 -19.23 14.54
N GLY A 241 5.26 -19.79 13.36
CA GLY A 241 5.03 -21.21 13.06
C GLY A 241 3.54 -21.52 12.83
N LEU A 242 2.74 -20.49 12.50
CA LEU A 242 1.33 -20.63 12.14
C LEU A 242 1.19 -20.75 10.61
N PRO A 243 0.17 -21.45 10.11
CA PRO A 243 -0.02 -21.64 8.68
C PRO A 243 -0.43 -20.33 7.99
N VAL A 244 0.18 -20.06 6.85
CA VAL A 244 -0.30 -19.03 5.92
C VAL A 244 -1.57 -19.57 5.24
N PRO A 245 -2.62 -18.75 5.03
CA PRO A 245 -3.81 -19.19 4.32
C PRO A 245 -3.48 -19.80 2.95
N THR A 246 -3.99 -21.00 2.69
CA THR A 246 -3.84 -21.68 1.40
C THR A 246 -5.14 -21.66 0.58
N ASP A 247 -6.25 -21.32 1.23
CA ASP A 247 -7.58 -21.32 0.65
C ASP A 247 -7.91 -19.95 0.07
N GLY A 248 -8.10 -19.91 -1.23
CA GLY A 248 -8.47 -18.69 -1.96
C GLY A 248 -7.31 -17.87 -2.52
N ALA A 249 -7.65 -16.88 -3.32
CA ALA A 249 -6.67 -15.96 -3.89
C ALA A 249 -6.13 -14.99 -2.82
N PRO A 250 -4.86 -14.60 -2.91
CA PRO A 250 -4.32 -13.52 -2.08
C PRO A 250 -5.06 -12.21 -2.34
N LEU A 251 -5.17 -11.38 -1.31
CA LEU A 251 -5.82 -10.08 -1.38
C LEU A 251 -5.01 -9.06 -2.19
N ALA A 252 -3.70 -9.10 -1.99
CA ALA A 252 -2.74 -8.28 -2.70
C ALA A 252 -1.37 -8.96 -2.75
N ILE A 253 -0.61 -8.66 -3.80
CA ILE A 253 0.77 -9.12 -3.97
C ILE A 253 1.63 -7.91 -4.34
N ALA A 254 2.64 -7.61 -3.55
CA ALA A 254 3.68 -6.66 -3.94
C ALA A 254 4.65 -7.35 -4.91
N PRO A 255 4.87 -6.80 -6.13
CA PRO A 255 5.75 -7.44 -7.12
C PRO A 255 7.18 -7.59 -6.58
N ASP A 256 7.79 -8.74 -6.83
CA ASP A 256 9.22 -8.96 -6.62
C ASP A 256 9.97 -8.74 -7.94
N PRO A 257 10.99 -7.86 -7.99
CA PRO A 257 11.81 -7.69 -9.19
C PRO A 257 12.34 -8.98 -9.79
N ALA A 258 12.73 -9.96 -8.94
CA ALA A 258 13.18 -11.26 -9.40
C ALA A 258 12.09 -12.07 -10.14
N ARG A 259 10.83 -11.87 -9.83
CA ARG A 259 9.69 -12.48 -10.52
C ARG A 259 9.28 -11.73 -11.77
N LEU A 260 9.52 -10.43 -11.82
CA LEU A 260 9.23 -9.62 -13.00
C LEU A 260 10.31 -9.79 -14.07
N ALA A 261 11.56 -10.07 -13.68
CA ALA A 261 12.68 -10.22 -14.61
C ALA A 261 12.42 -11.23 -15.75
N PRO A 262 11.83 -12.42 -15.55
CA PRO A 262 11.51 -13.34 -16.65
C PRO A 262 10.46 -12.81 -17.64
N LEU A 263 9.64 -11.83 -17.24
CA LEU A 263 8.66 -11.18 -18.10
C LEU A 263 9.31 -10.15 -19.03
N LEU A 264 10.51 -9.67 -18.69
CA LEU A 264 11.29 -8.73 -19.48
C LEU A 264 12.19 -9.52 -20.45
N ARG A 265 11.59 -9.89 -21.59
CA ARG A 265 12.31 -10.67 -22.60
C ARG A 265 13.49 -9.91 -23.21
N VAL A 266 14.68 -10.44 -23.05
CA VAL A 266 15.86 -9.95 -23.76
C VAL A 266 15.83 -10.50 -25.19
N PRO A 267 15.98 -9.67 -26.24
CA PRO A 267 15.99 -10.12 -27.62
C PRO A 267 17.10 -11.15 -27.91
N GLY A 268 16.75 -12.25 -28.54
CA GLY A 268 17.68 -13.26 -28.99
C GLY A 268 18.22 -13.00 -30.42
N ALA A 269 19.16 -13.82 -30.85
CA ALA A 269 19.82 -13.67 -32.16
C ALA A 269 18.87 -13.80 -33.37
N THR A 270 17.73 -14.48 -33.19
CA THR A 270 16.72 -14.71 -34.26
C THR A 270 15.54 -13.74 -34.16
N ASP A 271 15.53 -12.84 -33.18
CA ASP A 271 14.44 -11.89 -33.01
C ASP A 271 14.51 -10.78 -34.06
N HIS A 272 13.35 -10.36 -34.50
CA HIS A 272 13.17 -9.22 -35.39
C HIS A 272 11.96 -8.37 -34.93
N LYS A 273 11.73 -7.24 -35.58
CA LYS A 273 10.71 -6.26 -35.15
C LYS A 273 9.30 -6.85 -34.96
N TYR A 274 8.93 -7.87 -35.70
CA TYR A 274 7.60 -8.50 -35.59
C TYR A 274 7.54 -9.58 -34.52
N THR A 275 8.62 -10.31 -34.26
CA THR A 275 8.67 -11.31 -33.18
C THR A 275 8.73 -10.64 -31.79
N ARG A 276 9.27 -9.42 -31.73
CA ARG A 276 9.30 -8.61 -30.52
C ARG A 276 7.99 -7.85 -30.26
N GLY A 277 7.07 -7.86 -31.20
CA GLY A 277 5.77 -7.20 -31.14
C GLY A 277 5.78 -5.76 -31.67
N VAL A 278 4.66 -5.38 -32.23
CA VAL A 278 4.37 -4.04 -32.76
C VAL A 278 3.26 -3.42 -31.94
N VAL A 279 3.47 -2.18 -31.49
CA VAL A 279 2.44 -1.41 -30.78
C VAL A 279 1.96 -0.27 -31.67
N GLY A 280 0.63 -0.11 -31.77
CA GLY A 280 -0.05 1.04 -32.35
C GLY A 280 -0.35 2.08 -31.26
N ILE A 281 -0.07 3.35 -31.49
CA ILE A 281 -0.20 4.39 -30.49
C ILE A 281 -1.09 5.51 -31.02
N HIS A 282 -2.32 5.57 -30.53
CA HIS A 282 -3.30 6.64 -30.77
C HIS A 282 -3.19 7.67 -29.64
N ALA A 283 -2.24 8.58 -29.73
CA ALA A 283 -1.93 9.53 -28.67
C ALA A 283 -1.65 10.93 -29.23
N GLY A 284 -1.82 11.93 -28.38
CA GLY A 284 -1.57 13.32 -28.71
C GLY A 284 -2.72 13.99 -29.48
N SER A 285 -2.79 15.28 -29.32
CA SER A 285 -3.65 16.23 -30.01
C SER A 285 -2.84 17.45 -30.39
N ASP A 286 -3.44 18.41 -31.11
CA ASP A 286 -2.77 19.67 -31.39
C ASP A 286 -2.51 20.50 -30.13
N ALA A 287 -3.35 20.35 -29.09
CA ALA A 287 -3.17 20.98 -27.79
C ALA A 287 -2.07 20.26 -26.94
N TYR A 288 -1.99 18.92 -26.99
CA TYR A 288 -1.09 18.12 -26.17
C TYR A 288 -0.19 17.19 -27.00
N PRO A 289 0.60 17.72 -27.95
CA PRO A 289 1.37 16.87 -28.86
C PRO A 289 2.53 16.13 -28.15
N GLY A 290 3.04 16.66 -27.00
CA GLY A 290 4.08 16.04 -26.21
C GLY A 290 3.71 14.68 -25.61
N ALA A 291 2.43 14.43 -25.37
CA ALA A 291 1.95 13.14 -24.87
C ALA A 291 2.24 11.99 -25.87
N ALA A 292 2.13 12.25 -27.16
CA ALA A 292 2.51 11.29 -28.21
C ALA A 292 4.02 10.96 -28.14
N VAL A 293 4.87 11.96 -27.93
CA VAL A 293 6.32 11.78 -27.79
C VAL A 293 6.65 10.90 -26.58
N LEU A 294 5.98 11.16 -25.44
CA LEU A 294 6.16 10.36 -24.22
C LEU A 294 5.67 8.93 -24.39
N ALA A 295 4.48 8.73 -24.97
CA ALA A 295 3.90 7.41 -25.19
C ALA A 295 4.77 6.55 -26.11
N VAL A 296 5.24 7.11 -27.25
CA VAL A 296 6.15 6.41 -28.17
C VAL A 296 7.50 6.12 -27.52
N SER A 297 8.05 7.09 -26.78
CA SER A 297 9.32 6.91 -26.06
C SER A 297 9.20 5.81 -24.99
N GLY A 298 8.10 5.75 -24.26
CA GLY A 298 7.81 4.70 -23.27
C GLY A 298 7.77 3.32 -23.93
N ALA A 299 7.01 3.18 -25.03
CA ALA A 299 6.90 1.94 -25.78
C ALA A 299 8.25 1.43 -26.29
N ILE A 300 9.06 2.31 -26.89
CA ILE A 300 10.40 1.95 -27.40
C ILE A 300 11.33 1.54 -26.27
N ARG A 301 11.32 2.28 -25.14
CA ARG A 301 12.14 1.93 -23.96
C ARG A 301 11.71 0.66 -23.26
N ALA A 302 10.42 0.32 -23.32
CA ALA A 302 9.91 -0.94 -22.83
C ALA A 302 10.31 -2.16 -23.69
N GLY A 303 11.00 -1.94 -24.84
CA GLY A 303 11.57 -2.99 -25.65
C GLY A 303 10.67 -3.50 -26.78
N THR A 304 9.62 -2.75 -27.18
CA THR A 304 8.81 -3.11 -28.36
C THR A 304 9.69 -3.22 -29.62
N GLY A 305 9.32 -4.12 -30.51
CA GLY A 305 10.01 -4.30 -31.79
C GLY A 305 9.78 -3.15 -32.78
N MET A 306 8.60 -2.53 -32.74
CA MET A 306 8.24 -1.38 -33.56
C MET A 306 7.08 -0.60 -32.90
N ALA A 307 7.17 0.72 -32.90
CA ALA A 307 6.09 1.62 -32.51
C ALA A 307 5.50 2.29 -33.77
N ARG A 308 4.18 2.20 -33.94
CA ARG A 308 3.43 2.94 -34.94
C ARG A 308 2.73 4.10 -34.27
N ILE A 309 2.87 5.32 -34.80
CA ILE A 309 2.18 6.51 -34.28
C ILE A 309 1.02 6.88 -35.20
N LEU A 310 -0.16 7.06 -34.59
CA LEU A 310 -1.42 7.48 -35.21
C LEU A 310 -1.91 8.72 -34.48
N ALA A 311 -1.44 9.88 -34.92
CA ALA A 311 -1.63 11.17 -34.28
C ALA A 311 -1.81 12.28 -35.33
N PRO A 312 -2.34 13.47 -34.95
CA PRO A 312 -2.33 14.63 -35.78
C PRO A 312 -0.91 14.99 -36.24
N ARG A 313 -0.80 15.67 -37.38
CA ARG A 313 0.48 15.95 -38.03
C ARG A 313 1.49 16.59 -37.08
N ARG A 314 1.05 17.60 -36.31
CA ARG A 314 1.94 18.31 -35.37
C ARG A 314 2.56 17.34 -34.34
N ALA A 315 1.78 16.45 -33.75
CA ALA A 315 2.25 15.47 -32.80
C ALA A 315 3.19 14.44 -33.47
N THR A 316 2.83 13.99 -34.68
CA THR A 316 3.65 13.07 -35.49
C THR A 316 5.01 13.67 -35.83
N ASP A 317 5.08 14.92 -36.27
CA ASP A 317 6.34 15.59 -36.63
C ASP A 317 7.27 15.71 -35.40
N LEU A 318 6.73 16.00 -34.21
CA LEU A 318 7.49 16.04 -32.95
C LEU A 318 7.98 14.65 -32.52
N VAL A 319 7.16 13.61 -32.71
CA VAL A 319 7.58 12.23 -32.48
C VAL A 319 8.74 11.87 -33.37
N LEU A 320 8.64 12.09 -34.68
CA LEU A 320 9.71 11.76 -35.63
C LEU A 320 10.99 12.57 -35.41
N ALA A 321 10.88 13.80 -34.93
CA ALA A 321 12.05 14.62 -34.57
C ALA A 321 12.82 14.06 -33.39
N SER A 322 12.12 13.39 -32.44
CA SER A 322 12.73 12.83 -31.22
C SER A 322 12.92 11.31 -31.26
N ARG A 323 12.13 10.62 -32.07
CA ARG A 323 12.09 9.16 -32.24
C ARG A 323 11.95 8.78 -33.71
N PRO A 324 12.99 8.97 -34.52
CA PRO A 324 12.93 8.71 -35.97
C PRO A 324 12.68 7.23 -36.32
N GLU A 325 12.86 6.32 -35.37
CA GLU A 325 12.55 4.90 -35.50
C GLU A 325 11.03 4.59 -35.46
N ALA A 326 10.18 5.54 -35.05
CA ALA A 326 8.73 5.39 -35.07
C ALA A 326 8.17 5.42 -36.49
N VAL A 327 7.10 4.65 -36.75
CA VAL A 327 6.48 4.54 -38.06
C VAL A 327 5.14 5.30 -38.08
N PRO A 328 5.00 6.41 -38.83
CA PRO A 328 3.77 7.21 -38.89
C PRO A 328 2.77 6.64 -39.91
N ALA A 329 2.37 5.39 -39.73
CA ALA A 329 1.42 4.73 -40.63
C ALA A 329 0.66 3.61 -39.90
N PRO A 330 -0.62 3.40 -40.27
CA PRO A 330 -1.39 2.26 -39.77
C PRO A 330 -0.78 0.92 -40.23
N GLY A 331 -1.20 -0.16 -39.62
CA GLY A 331 -0.78 -1.50 -39.97
C GLY A 331 -0.98 -2.46 -38.81
N ARG A 332 -0.65 -3.74 -38.99
CA ARG A 332 -0.82 -4.78 -37.99
C ARG A 332 -0.06 -4.43 -36.70
N CYS A 333 -0.75 -4.53 -35.57
CA CYS A 333 -0.22 -4.36 -34.23
C CYS A 333 -0.72 -5.51 -33.33
N GLN A 334 0.10 -5.97 -32.40
CA GLN A 334 -0.27 -6.96 -31.40
C GLN A 334 -0.87 -6.28 -30.16
N ALA A 335 -0.51 -5.01 -29.94
CA ALA A 335 -1.07 -4.19 -28.86
C ALA A 335 -1.33 -2.77 -29.38
N ILE A 336 -2.25 -2.07 -28.73
CA ILE A 336 -2.47 -0.65 -28.95
C ILE A 336 -2.45 0.14 -27.65
N VAL A 337 -2.13 1.43 -27.75
CA VAL A 337 -2.31 2.43 -26.70
C VAL A 337 -3.23 3.51 -27.25
N VAL A 338 -4.29 3.84 -26.52
CA VAL A 338 -5.31 4.80 -26.97
C VAL A 338 -5.56 5.83 -25.88
N GLY A 339 -5.49 7.12 -26.23
CA GLY A 339 -5.98 8.22 -25.40
C GLY A 339 -4.98 9.17 -24.77
N PRO A 340 -3.69 8.84 -24.54
CA PRO A 340 -2.77 9.80 -23.91
C PRO A 340 -2.71 11.14 -24.63
N GLY A 341 -2.98 12.24 -23.90
CA GLY A 341 -2.92 13.59 -24.45
C GLY A 341 -4.03 13.92 -25.47
N THR A 342 -5.17 13.27 -25.37
CA THR A 342 -6.36 13.57 -26.19
C THR A 342 -7.46 14.15 -25.32
N ASP A 343 -8.34 14.96 -25.93
CA ASP A 343 -9.52 15.53 -25.28
C ASP A 343 -10.77 14.88 -25.89
N PRO A 344 -11.66 14.28 -25.08
CA PRO A 344 -12.92 13.73 -25.60
C PRO A 344 -13.88 14.80 -26.15
N ALA A 345 -13.66 16.09 -25.84
CA ALA A 345 -14.41 17.19 -26.39
C ALA A 345 -13.93 17.65 -27.81
N ASP A 346 -12.74 17.22 -28.24
CA ASP A 346 -12.26 17.39 -29.63
C ASP A 346 -12.91 16.31 -30.49
N GLU A 347 -14.11 16.60 -30.98
CA GLU A 347 -14.96 15.64 -31.70
C GLU A 347 -14.28 14.92 -32.87
N PRO A 348 -13.52 15.56 -33.77
CA PRO A 348 -12.81 14.83 -34.82
C PRO A 348 -11.83 13.78 -34.23
N ARG A 349 -11.08 14.16 -33.18
CA ARG A 349 -10.12 13.27 -32.55
C ARG A 349 -10.81 12.19 -31.72
N ALA A 350 -11.88 12.58 -31.02
CA ALA A 350 -12.68 11.62 -30.23
C ALA A 350 -13.29 10.52 -31.11
N GLU A 351 -13.76 10.83 -32.34
CA GLU A 351 -14.29 9.80 -33.24
C GLU A 351 -13.19 8.84 -33.75
N GLU A 352 -12.02 9.36 -34.08
CA GLU A 352 -10.86 8.51 -34.41
C GLU A 352 -10.53 7.53 -33.25
N LEU A 353 -10.60 8.01 -32.00
CA LEU A 353 -10.39 7.16 -30.83
C LEU A 353 -11.51 6.15 -30.63
N ARG A 354 -12.79 6.55 -30.85
CA ARG A 354 -13.93 5.59 -30.79
C ARG A 354 -13.77 4.49 -31.81
N GLU A 355 -13.35 4.81 -33.04
CA GLU A 355 -13.08 3.79 -34.06
C GLU A 355 -11.95 2.85 -33.66
N ALA A 356 -10.83 3.38 -33.13
CA ALA A 356 -9.73 2.58 -32.65
C ALA A 356 -10.15 1.67 -31.47
N LEU A 357 -10.94 2.21 -30.54
CA LEU A 357 -11.48 1.43 -29.41
C LEU A 357 -12.47 0.36 -29.89
N ARG A 358 -13.40 0.69 -30.81
CA ARG A 358 -14.32 -0.32 -31.39
C ARG A 358 -13.56 -1.46 -32.05
N ALA A 359 -12.48 -1.15 -32.79
CA ALA A 359 -11.64 -2.17 -33.39
C ALA A 359 -10.94 -3.03 -32.32
N ALA A 360 -10.34 -2.40 -31.30
CA ALA A 360 -9.65 -3.09 -30.22
C ALA A 360 -10.59 -3.99 -29.42
N LEU A 361 -11.75 -3.49 -29.01
CA LEU A 361 -12.73 -4.22 -28.21
C LEU A 361 -13.33 -5.43 -28.93
N ARG A 362 -13.43 -5.38 -30.29
CA ARG A 362 -13.80 -6.53 -31.10
C ARG A 362 -12.66 -7.52 -31.30
N GLN A 363 -11.48 -7.01 -31.65
CA GLN A 363 -10.29 -7.83 -31.90
C GLN A 363 -9.78 -8.52 -30.63
N GLY A 364 -9.84 -7.83 -29.48
CA GLY A 364 -9.46 -8.39 -28.19
C GLY A 364 -10.17 -9.71 -27.88
N ARG A 365 -11.44 -9.81 -28.24
CA ARG A 365 -12.24 -11.04 -28.07
C ARG A 365 -11.86 -12.17 -29.04
N ASP A 366 -11.57 -11.81 -30.29
CA ASP A 366 -11.43 -12.77 -31.36
C ASP A 366 -9.97 -13.14 -31.67
N GLU A 367 -9.02 -12.18 -31.46
CA GLU A 367 -7.62 -12.33 -31.87
C GLU A 367 -6.62 -12.12 -30.70
N GLY A 368 -7.09 -11.83 -29.48
CA GLY A 368 -6.23 -11.61 -28.30
C GLY A 368 -5.36 -10.36 -28.38
N GLN A 369 -5.84 -9.29 -29.02
CA GLN A 369 -5.11 -8.03 -29.10
C GLN A 369 -5.18 -7.29 -27.75
N TRP A 370 -4.03 -6.91 -27.24
CA TRP A 370 -3.92 -6.11 -26.00
C TRP A 370 -4.16 -4.63 -26.27
N ALA A 371 -4.88 -3.96 -25.36
CA ALA A 371 -5.05 -2.52 -25.42
C ALA A 371 -4.81 -1.85 -24.08
N VAL A 372 -4.04 -0.76 -24.09
CA VAL A 372 -3.93 0.17 -22.96
C VAL A 372 -4.80 1.38 -23.27
N ILE A 373 -5.76 1.68 -22.40
CA ILE A 373 -6.76 2.73 -22.56
C ILE A 373 -6.54 3.76 -21.44
N ASP A 374 -6.22 4.97 -21.82
CA ASP A 374 -5.80 6.04 -20.90
C ASP A 374 -6.48 7.38 -21.22
N ALA A 375 -6.47 8.28 -20.27
CA ALA A 375 -6.83 9.69 -20.42
C ALA A 375 -8.13 9.90 -21.21
N GLY A 376 -8.10 10.69 -22.30
CA GLY A 376 -9.28 11.05 -23.10
C GLY A 376 -10.02 9.88 -23.78
N ALA A 377 -9.47 8.67 -23.76
CA ALA A 377 -10.16 7.48 -24.23
C ALA A 377 -11.07 6.82 -23.15
N LEU A 378 -10.77 7.02 -21.86
CA LEU A 378 -11.53 6.43 -20.75
C LEU A 378 -13.01 6.87 -20.73
N PRO A 379 -13.35 8.17 -20.91
CA PRO A 379 -14.73 8.65 -20.93
C PRO A 379 -15.58 8.12 -22.12
N LEU A 380 -14.95 7.53 -23.12
CA LEU A 380 -15.65 6.95 -24.27
C LEU A 380 -16.20 5.55 -23.98
N LEU A 381 -15.65 4.84 -22.98
CA LEU A 381 -16.00 3.45 -22.66
C LEU A 381 -17.46 3.23 -22.28
N PRO A 382 -18.12 4.07 -21.46
CA PRO A 382 -19.55 3.87 -21.15
C PRO A 382 -20.46 3.88 -22.39
N GLY A 383 -20.17 4.77 -23.35
CA GLY A 383 -20.89 4.81 -24.62
C GLY A 383 -20.69 3.53 -25.45
N LEU A 384 -19.47 3.03 -25.52
CA LEU A 384 -19.15 1.78 -26.21
C LEU A 384 -19.76 0.54 -25.52
N ALA A 385 -19.82 0.56 -24.20
CA ALA A 385 -20.50 -0.48 -23.43
C ALA A 385 -22.01 -0.51 -23.75
N ALA A 386 -22.64 0.64 -23.91
CA ALA A 386 -24.04 0.74 -24.36
C ALA A 386 -24.27 0.23 -25.80
N GLU A 387 -23.23 0.26 -26.64
CA GLU A 387 -23.21 -0.39 -27.97
C GLU A 387 -23.01 -1.93 -27.89
N GLY A 388 -22.85 -2.51 -26.69
CA GLY A 388 -22.59 -3.92 -26.48
C GLY A 388 -21.11 -4.32 -26.60
N LEU A 389 -20.20 -3.33 -26.63
CA LEU A 389 -18.75 -3.54 -26.65
C LEU A 389 -18.21 -3.46 -25.23
N ALA A 390 -17.75 -4.58 -24.69
CA ALA A 390 -17.18 -4.67 -23.34
C ALA A 390 -15.68 -4.91 -23.38
N CYS A 391 -14.96 -4.40 -22.38
CA CYS A 391 -13.58 -4.77 -22.17
C CYS A 391 -13.46 -6.26 -21.75
N GLY A 392 -12.26 -6.80 -21.82
CA GLY A 392 -11.86 -8.09 -21.30
C GLY A 392 -10.53 -7.98 -20.57
N PRO A 393 -10.00 -9.06 -20.02
CA PRO A 393 -8.75 -9.07 -19.24
C PRO A 393 -7.51 -8.64 -20.05
N GLU A 394 -7.58 -8.67 -21.38
CA GLU A 394 -6.57 -8.19 -22.33
C GLU A 394 -6.54 -6.66 -22.46
N HIS A 395 -7.54 -5.96 -21.90
CA HIS A 395 -7.61 -4.51 -21.90
C HIS A 395 -7.15 -3.95 -20.53
N VAL A 396 -6.24 -2.99 -20.58
CA VAL A 396 -5.68 -2.35 -19.38
C VAL A 396 -6.13 -0.90 -19.32
N LEU A 397 -6.92 -0.56 -18.32
CA LEU A 397 -7.34 0.82 -18.03
C LEU A 397 -6.34 1.45 -17.08
N THR A 398 -5.92 2.71 -17.36
CA THR A 398 -4.94 3.41 -16.52
C THR A 398 -5.46 4.76 -16.00
N PRO A 399 -6.59 4.78 -15.25
CA PRO A 399 -7.13 6.03 -14.72
C PRO A 399 -6.31 6.58 -13.56
N HIS A 400 -6.27 7.91 -13.39
CA HIS A 400 -6.03 8.55 -12.10
C HIS A 400 -7.35 8.62 -11.30
N ALA A 401 -7.30 9.03 -10.02
CA ALA A 401 -8.49 9.01 -9.15
C ALA A 401 -9.71 9.76 -9.72
N GLY A 402 -9.51 10.93 -10.33
CA GLY A 402 -10.60 11.68 -10.96
C GLY A 402 -11.18 10.99 -12.21
N GLU A 403 -10.33 10.38 -13.04
CA GLU A 403 -10.77 9.59 -14.21
C GLU A 403 -11.51 8.33 -13.77
N ALA A 404 -11.04 7.68 -12.69
CA ALA A 404 -11.70 6.51 -12.13
C ALA A 404 -13.10 6.85 -11.59
N ALA A 405 -13.24 7.97 -10.88
CA ALA A 405 -14.53 8.46 -10.38
C ALA A 405 -15.50 8.78 -11.54
N ALA A 406 -15.02 9.48 -12.56
CA ALA A 406 -15.83 9.79 -13.73
C ALA A 406 -16.27 8.54 -14.50
N LEU A 407 -15.38 7.54 -14.64
CA LEU A 407 -15.69 6.28 -15.32
C LEU A 407 -16.71 5.44 -14.52
N LEU A 408 -16.54 5.32 -13.19
CA LEU A 408 -17.52 4.66 -12.32
C LEU A 408 -18.91 5.33 -12.40
N ALA A 409 -18.94 6.66 -12.35
CA ALA A 409 -20.20 7.41 -12.52
C ALA A 409 -20.86 7.16 -13.88
N GLY A 410 -20.08 7.13 -14.95
CA GLY A 410 -20.54 6.81 -16.30
C GLY A 410 -21.07 5.38 -16.46
N LEU A 411 -20.62 4.45 -15.59
CA LEU A 411 -21.08 3.06 -15.51
C LEU A 411 -22.24 2.87 -14.51
N GLY A 412 -22.78 3.96 -13.95
CA GLY A 412 -23.92 3.91 -13.04
C GLY A 412 -23.56 3.76 -11.56
N GLN A 413 -22.29 3.87 -11.19
CA GLN A 413 -21.79 3.85 -9.82
C GLN A 413 -21.23 5.23 -9.43
N PRO A 414 -22.07 6.21 -9.06
CA PRO A 414 -21.60 7.55 -8.72
C PRO A 414 -20.65 7.53 -7.52
N THR A 415 -19.47 8.08 -7.72
CA THR A 415 -18.44 8.23 -6.69
C THR A 415 -17.64 9.51 -6.93
N THR A 416 -16.98 10.03 -5.92
CA THR A 416 -16.15 11.23 -6.01
C THR A 416 -14.67 10.87 -6.09
N ARG A 417 -13.85 11.84 -6.51
CA ARG A 417 -12.41 11.70 -6.51
C ARG A 417 -11.87 11.40 -5.10
N GLU A 418 -12.39 12.11 -4.10
CA GLU A 418 -12.00 11.98 -2.69
C GLU A 418 -12.32 10.58 -2.16
N GLU A 419 -13.46 10.00 -2.54
CA GLU A 419 -13.83 8.63 -2.17
C GLU A 419 -12.90 7.60 -2.81
N VAL A 420 -12.51 7.80 -4.07
CA VAL A 420 -11.51 6.94 -4.75
C VAL A 420 -10.15 7.04 -4.06
N GLU A 421 -9.70 8.26 -3.70
CA GLU A 421 -8.43 8.47 -2.99
C GLU A 421 -8.43 7.87 -1.58
N ALA A 422 -9.58 7.89 -0.90
CA ALA A 422 -9.75 7.30 0.42
C ALA A 422 -9.77 5.76 0.42
N ALA A 423 -10.27 5.13 -0.67
CA ALA A 423 -10.41 3.69 -0.81
C ALA A 423 -10.03 3.18 -2.22
N PRO A 424 -8.78 3.40 -2.67
CA PRO A 424 -8.36 3.11 -4.04
C PRO A 424 -8.48 1.63 -4.42
N ALA A 425 -8.25 0.71 -3.49
CA ALA A 425 -8.39 -0.71 -3.74
C ALA A 425 -9.83 -1.12 -4.07
N SER A 426 -10.81 -0.52 -3.40
CA SER A 426 -12.24 -0.76 -3.68
C SER A 426 -12.64 -0.18 -5.03
N ALA A 427 -12.18 1.02 -5.37
CA ALA A 427 -12.46 1.66 -6.66
C ALA A 427 -11.89 0.83 -7.83
N VAL A 428 -10.65 0.35 -7.71
CA VAL A 428 -10.02 -0.51 -8.74
C VAL A 428 -10.78 -1.81 -8.95
N ARG A 429 -11.20 -2.46 -7.86
CA ARG A 429 -12.00 -3.71 -7.94
C ARG A 429 -13.35 -3.45 -8.59
N GLY A 430 -14.06 -2.39 -8.16
CA GLY A 430 -15.33 -2.01 -8.77
C GLY A 430 -15.20 -1.74 -10.26
N LEU A 431 -14.18 -0.98 -10.69
CA LEU A 431 -13.92 -0.76 -12.12
C LEU A 431 -13.60 -2.07 -12.88
N ALA A 432 -12.79 -2.94 -12.30
CA ALA A 432 -12.44 -4.22 -12.93
C ALA A 432 -13.66 -5.14 -13.05
N GLU A 433 -14.54 -5.18 -12.05
CA GLU A 433 -15.77 -5.97 -12.06
C GLU A 433 -16.77 -5.43 -13.10
N GLU A 434 -16.97 -4.10 -13.16
CA GLU A 434 -17.91 -3.47 -14.10
C GLU A 434 -17.44 -3.53 -15.55
N THR A 435 -16.14 -3.40 -15.78
CA THR A 435 -15.61 -3.34 -17.15
C THR A 435 -15.12 -4.69 -17.67
N GLY A 436 -14.78 -5.64 -16.82
CA GLY A 436 -14.06 -6.86 -17.15
C GLY A 436 -12.58 -6.66 -17.48
N ALA A 437 -12.06 -5.43 -17.35
CA ALA A 437 -10.70 -5.05 -17.68
C ALA A 437 -9.71 -5.27 -16.52
N THR A 438 -8.43 -5.28 -16.83
CA THR A 438 -7.37 -5.05 -15.85
C THR A 438 -7.26 -3.54 -15.59
N VAL A 439 -7.28 -3.13 -14.32
CA VAL A 439 -7.23 -1.70 -13.95
C VAL A 439 -5.95 -1.38 -13.19
N VAL A 440 -5.24 -0.34 -13.63
CA VAL A 440 -4.06 0.22 -12.97
C VAL A 440 -4.40 1.66 -12.56
N LEU A 441 -4.75 1.86 -11.30
CA LEU A 441 -5.00 3.20 -10.76
C LEU A 441 -3.66 3.92 -10.55
N LYS A 442 -3.54 5.11 -11.15
CA LYS A 442 -2.37 5.98 -10.99
C LYS A 442 -2.47 6.74 -9.67
N GLY A 443 -1.39 6.75 -8.87
CA GLY A 443 -1.27 7.49 -7.62
C GLY A 443 -0.74 8.90 -7.81
#